data_801056b7e681603f4e0f41069879d90a
#
_entry.id   801056b7e681603f4e0f41069879d90a
#
_cell.length_a   1.000
_cell.length_b   1.000
_cell.length_c   1.000
_cell.angle_alpha   90.00
_cell.angle_beta   90.00
_cell.angle_gamma   90.00
#
_symmetry.space_group_name_H-M   'P 1'
#
loop_
_entity.id
_entity.type
_entity.pdbx_description
1 polymer ?
#
loop_
_entity_poly.entity_id
_entity_poly.type
_entity_poly.pdbx_seq_one_letter_code
_entity_poly.pdbx_strand_id
1 'polypeptide(L)'
;MSKILVLGYLGLRTNQLDGQTVKTRDLYKLASQEFDDVDLYDTEDFKFKKLSIFKMFWKVITCRTIIYLPAHNNLKSIFPIIFVLSKFFRTNIHYFVVGGWLREFLANLPLHRFMLSHISGIHTETQRLKSELEMCYNFKNVDVFPNFRFFDFQPSRTQSDKLRVVFMARVNKMKGLDWIFNLAEYIALNRLEDKITLSFYGPIHDEDREYFEAELSKYPFAEYNGVLQPSEIHQTLNDYDLMLLPTHYYTEGLPGSIIDAYISGIPVIVTEWKHAREFVDNGICGYIIPFENGEPELIEQVLMLMNNRDVLQELQIGALAKRQVFAPPTIDFILN
;
A
#
# COMPACT_ATOMS: atom_id res chain seq x y z
N MET A 1 -1.19 -4.58 33.58
CA MET A 1 -1.38 -4.68 32.11
C MET A 1 -0.46 -3.68 31.44
N SER A 2 0.16 -4.04 30.34
CA SER A 2 1.13 -3.16 29.65
C SER A 2 0.38 -2.33 28.64
N LYS A 3 0.28 -1.02 28.87
CA LYS A 3 -0.36 -0.08 27.96
C LYS A 3 0.42 0.01 26.64
N ILE A 4 -0.27 -0.24 25.52
CA ILE A 4 0.27 -0.13 24.16
C ILE A 4 -0.17 1.20 23.55
N LEU A 5 0.72 1.90 22.89
CA LEU A 5 0.43 3.12 22.14
C LEU A 5 0.64 2.89 20.64
N VAL A 6 -0.40 3.01 19.85
CA VAL A 6 -0.26 3.13 18.38
C VAL A 6 -0.02 4.60 18.05
N LEU A 7 1.15 4.90 17.55
CA LEU A 7 1.61 6.24 17.23
C LEU A 7 1.94 6.34 15.74
N GLY A 8 1.11 7.03 14.97
CA GLY A 8 1.29 7.13 13.52
C GLY A 8 0.39 8.18 12.89
N TYR A 9 0.38 8.19 11.57
CA TYR A 9 -0.52 9.04 10.81
C TYR A 9 -1.77 8.24 10.44
N LEU A 10 -2.88 8.50 11.13
CA LEU A 10 -4.15 7.81 10.88
C LEU A 10 -5.08 8.61 9.95
N GLY A 11 -4.92 9.94 9.89
CA GLY A 11 -5.75 10.81 9.06
C GLY A 11 -7.23 10.79 9.45
N LEU A 12 -7.54 10.71 10.76
CA LEU A 12 -8.90 10.56 11.24
C LEU A 12 -9.75 11.83 11.05
N ARG A 13 -9.12 13.01 11.09
CA ARG A 13 -9.83 14.30 10.96
C ARG A 13 -10.21 14.61 9.53
N THR A 14 -9.30 14.33 8.59
CA THR A 14 -9.50 14.63 7.17
C THR A 14 -10.06 13.43 6.40
N ASN A 15 -10.24 12.31 7.08
CA ASN A 15 -10.59 11.02 6.47
C ASN A 15 -9.65 10.67 5.29
N GLN A 16 -8.36 11.01 5.43
CA GLN A 16 -7.38 10.71 4.39
C GLN A 16 -7.24 9.20 4.21
N LEU A 17 -7.32 8.75 2.96
CA LEU A 17 -7.25 7.36 2.55
C LEU A 17 -6.04 7.16 1.63
N ASP A 18 -4.89 6.83 2.23
CA ASP A 18 -3.69 6.41 1.52
C ASP A 18 -3.07 5.18 2.19
N GLY A 19 -2.04 4.60 1.57
CA GLY A 19 -1.44 3.35 2.06
C GLY A 19 -0.94 3.44 3.50
N GLN A 20 -0.43 4.60 3.94
CA GLN A 20 0.05 4.79 5.31
C GLN A 20 -1.10 4.88 6.31
N THR A 21 -2.12 5.68 6.03
CA THR A 21 -3.27 5.86 6.93
C THR A 21 -4.04 4.58 7.09
N VAL A 22 -4.28 3.84 6.00
CA VAL A 22 -4.99 2.56 6.03
C VAL A 22 -4.20 1.52 6.84
N LYS A 23 -2.89 1.34 6.58
CA LYS A 23 -2.05 0.42 7.35
C LYS A 23 -2.02 0.77 8.84
N THR A 24 -1.94 2.07 9.17
CA THR A 24 -1.93 2.50 10.58
C THR A 24 -3.25 2.18 11.27
N ARG A 25 -4.39 2.37 10.59
CA ARG A 25 -5.72 2.01 11.10
C ARG A 25 -5.88 0.49 11.27
N ASP A 26 -5.40 -0.29 10.29
CA ASP A 26 -5.44 -1.75 10.34
C ASP A 26 -4.60 -2.29 11.50
N LEU A 27 -3.40 -1.73 11.73
CA LEU A 27 -2.57 -2.09 12.89
C LEU A 27 -3.20 -1.69 14.22
N TYR A 28 -3.85 -0.52 14.29
CA TYR A 28 -4.59 -0.14 15.50
C TYR A 28 -5.75 -1.11 15.77
N LYS A 29 -6.50 -1.48 14.73
CA LYS A 29 -7.58 -2.46 14.83
C LYS A 29 -7.06 -3.82 15.29
N LEU A 30 -5.97 -4.30 14.69
CA LEU A 30 -5.33 -5.57 15.06
C LEU A 30 -4.87 -5.56 16.52
N ALA A 31 -4.15 -4.51 16.94
CA ALA A 31 -3.73 -4.36 18.33
C ALA A 31 -4.91 -4.34 19.30
N SER A 32 -6.00 -3.64 18.95
CA SER A 32 -7.20 -3.55 19.77
C SER A 32 -8.00 -4.87 19.86
N GLN A 33 -7.77 -5.81 18.95
CA GLN A 33 -8.36 -7.15 19.01
C GLN A 33 -7.52 -8.12 19.85
N GLU A 34 -6.20 -7.94 19.88
CA GLU A 34 -5.28 -8.83 20.60
C GLU A 34 -4.99 -8.37 22.03
N PHE A 35 -5.14 -7.07 22.35
CA PHE A 35 -4.77 -6.51 23.64
C PHE A 35 -5.86 -5.62 24.24
N ASP A 36 -6.03 -5.69 25.57
CA ASP A 36 -7.09 -4.96 26.29
C ASP A 36 -6.82 -3.46 26.46
N ASP A 37 -5.55 -3.03 26.57
CA ASP A 37 -5.15 -1.62 26.87
C ASP A 37 -4.34 -1.03 25.72
N VAL A 38 -5.04 -0.64 24.65
CA VAL A 38 -4.46 -0.02 23.47
C VAL A 38 -4.98 1.41 23.33
N ASP A 39 -4.04 2.35 23.37
CA ASP A 39 -4.29 3.76 23.13
C ASP A 39 -3.75 4.18 21.74
N LEU A 40 -4.22 5.28 21.20
CA LEU A 40 -3.75 5.78 19.92
C LEU A 40 -3.37 7.27 20.00
N TYR A 41 -2.44 7.66 19.11
CA TYR A 41 -2.17 9.07 18.85
C TYR A 41 -1.97 9.28 17.34
N ASP A 42 -2.86 10.12 16.78
CA ASP A 42 -2.79 10.52 15.36
C ASP A 42 -1.86 11.73 15.21
N THR A 43 -0.76 11.54 14.47
CA THR A 43 0.18 12.62 14.17
C THR A 43 -0.39 13.68 13.22
N GLU A 44 -1.55 13.46 12.63
CA GLU A 44 -2.31 14.47 11.91
C GLU A 44 -2.62 15.69 12.79
N ASP A 45 -2.79 15.49 14.10
CA ASP A 45 -3.07 16.56 15.07
C ASP A 45 -2.02 17.69 15.05
N PHE A 46 -0.77 17.40 14.63
CA PHE A 46 0.28 18.43 14.51
C PHE A 46 -0.06 19.51 13.48
N LYS A 47 -0.84 19.17 12.45
CA LYS A 47 -1.29 20.13 11.41
C LYS A 47 -2.26 21.18 11.99
N PHE A 48 -3.04 20.80 13.00
CA PHE A 48 -4.12 21.62 13.56
C PHE A 48 -3.77 22.27 14.90
N LYS A 49 -3.00 21.56 15.74
CA LYS A 49 -2.67 22.00 17.09
C LYS A 49 -1.22 21.69 17.41
N LYS A 50 -0.31 22.63 17.23
CA LYS A 50 1.14 22.43 17.53
C LYS A 50 1.39 21.96 18.97
N LEU A 51 0.61 22.43 19.94
CA LEU A 51 0.71 22.00 21.34
C LEU A 51 0.27 20.56 21.60
N SER A 52 -0.35 19.89 20.64
CA SER A 52 -0.70 18.47 20.75
C SER A 52 0.53 17.56 20.91
N ILE A 53 1.71 18.06 20.55
CA ILE A 53 2.98 17.36 20.77
C ILE A 53 3.22 17.02 22.25
N PHE A 54 2.80 17.87 23.19
CA PHE A 54 2.92 17.57 24.63
C PHE A 54 2.01 16.40 25.03
N LYS A 55 0.81 16.31 24.45
CA LYS A 55 -0.09 15.16 24.66
C LYS A 55 0.54 13.88 24.13
N MET A 56 1.20 13.93 22.95
CA MET A 56 1.94 12.81 22.40
C MET A 56 3.04 12.34 23.35
N PHE A 57 3.90 13.27 23.83
CA PHE A 57 4.97 12.91 24.74
C PHE A 57 4.45 12.33 26.05
N TRP A 58 3.36 12.88 26.59
CA TRP A 58 2.71 12.31 27.76
C TRP A 58 2.29 10.85 27.52
N LYS A 59 1.68 10.54 26.37
CA LYS A 59 1.31 9.15 26.02
C LYS A 59 2.54 8.27 25.85
N VAL A 60 3.62 8.76 25.26
CA VAL A 60 4.90 8.04 25.08
C VAL A 60 5.52 7.66 26.44
N ILE A 61 5.53 8.56 27.41
CA ILE A 61 6.14 8.27 28.73
C ILE A 61 5.25 7.43 29.65
N THR A 62 3.97 7.31 29.35
CA THR A 62 3.00 6.53 30.14
C THR A 62 2.68 5.16 29.55
N CYS A 63 3.14 4.84 28.35
CA CYS A 63 2.98 3.54 27.72
C CYS A 63 4.21 2.64 27.96
N ARG A 64 4.06 1.36 27.72
CA ARG A 64 5.12 0.35 27.83
C ARG A 64 5.64 -0.09 26.46
N THR A 65 4.77 -0.09 25.49
CA THR A 65 5.11 -0.48 24.12
C THR A 65 4.53 0.53 23.14
N ILE A 66 5.31 0.91 22.13
CA ILE A 66 4.91 1.80 21.04
C ILE A 66 4.92 1.01 19.74
N ILE A 67 3.77 0.93 19.09
CA ILE A 67 3.63 0.56 17.67
C ILE A 67 3.78 1.86 16.88
N TYR A 68 4.92 2.03 16.22
CA TYR A 68 5.31 3.30 15.61
C TYR A 68 5.26 3.24 14.08
N LEU A 69 4.42 4.10 13.46
CA LEU A 69 4.28 4.23 12.01
C LEU A 69 4.43 5.71 11.60
N PRO A 70 5.65 6.26 11.60
CA PRO A 70 5.86 7.66 11.25
C PRO A 70 5.77 7.90 9.74
N ALA A 71 5.28 9.06 9.36
CA ALA A 71 5.60 9.63 8.07
C ALA A 71 7.10 9.98 8.00
N HIS A 72 7.66 10.06 6.79
CA HIS A 72 9.08 10.32 6.54
C HIS A 72 9.66 11.49 7.37
N ASN A 73 8.97 12.64 7.38
CA ASN A 73 9.41 13.82 8.14
C ASN A 73 9.37 13.60 9.66
N ASN A 74 8.41 12.83 10.16
CA ASN A 74 8.28 12.52 11.58
C ASN A 74 9.39 11.55 12.03
N LEU A 75 9.78 10.61 11.18
CA LEU A 75 10.94 9.75 11.44
C LEU A 75 12.22 10.60 11.58
N LYS A 76 12.39 11.61 10.72
CA LYS A 76 13.59 12.47 10.75
C LYS A 76 13.65 13.36 11.98
N SER A 77 12.53 14.00 12.38
CA SER A 77 12.53 15.08 13.37
C SER A 77 12.00 14.70 14.75
N ILE A 78 11.01 13.81 14.83
CA ILE A 78 10.35 13.47 16.11
C ILE A 78 10.92 12.19 16.72
N PHE A 79 11.29 11.22 15.88
CA PHE A 79 11.81 9.93 16.36
C PHE A 79 13.01 10.05 17.30
N PRO A 80 14.02 10.94 17.09
CA PRO A 80 15.12 11.09 18.04
C PRO A 80 14.66 11.40 19.48
N ILE A 81 13.63 12.23 19.62
CA ILE A 81 13.07 12.59 20.94
C ILE A 81 12.33 11.38 21.54
N ILE A 82 11.51 10.68 20.75
CA ILE A 82 10.82 9.47 21.18
C ILE A 82 11.83 8.40 21.63
N PHE A 83 12.92 8.24 20.88
CA PHE A 83 13.99 7.30 21.22
C PHE A 83 14.63 7.60 22.58
N VAL A 84 15.01 8.86 22.82
CA VAL A 84 15.59 9.26 24.11
C VAL A 84 14.60 9.02 25.25
N LEU A 85 13.34 9.41 25.09
CA LEU A 85 12.29 9.18 26.09
C LEU A 85 12.09 7.67 26.32
N SER A 86 12.07 6.86 25.26
CA SER A 86 11.91 5.41 25.41
C SER A 86 13.01 4.75 26.23
N LYS A 87 14.26 5.22 26.09
CA LYS A 87 15.39 4.72 26.89
C LYS A 87 15.27 5.13 28.34
N PHE A 88 14.82 6.37 28.60
CA PHE A 88 14.66 6.88 29.97
C PHE A 88 13.50 6.20 30.71
N PHE A 89 12.37 5.99 30.04
CA PHE A 89 11.16 5.39 30.61
C PHE A 89 11.05 3.87 30.40
N ARG A 90 12.04 3.24 29.75
CA ARG A 90 12.08 1.80 29.44
C ARG A 90 10.89 1.35 28.60
N THR A 91 10.54 2.13 27.57
CA THR A 91 9.46 1.85 26.65
C THR A 91 10.01 1.08 25.44
N ASN A 92 9.35 -0.01 25.05
CA ASN A 92 9.67 -0.76 23.85
C ASN A 92 9.16 -0.02 22.62
N ILE A 93 9.95 0.06 21.56
CA ILE A 93 9.52 0.64 20.26
C ILE A 93 9.58 -0.44 19.20
N HIS A 94 8.44 -0.67 18.54
CA HIS A 94 8.29 -1.48 17.34
C HIS A 94 7.96 -0.58 16.18
N TYR A 95 8.91 -0.38 15.27
CA TYR A 95 8.73 0.47 14.09
C TYR A 95 8.23 -0.36 12.91
N PHE A 96 7.00 -0.09 12.46
CA PHE A 96 6.41 -0.70 11.27
C PHE A 96 6.65 0.20 10.06
N VAL A 97 7.46 -0.29 9.14
CA VAL A 97 7.83 0.46 7.93
C VAL A 97 6.68 0.43 6.94
N VAL A 98 6.44 1.56 6.27
CA VAL A 98 5.49 1.69 5.17
C VAL A 98 6.28 2.07 3.91
N GLY A 99 6.25 1.21 2.90
CA GLY A 99 7.01 1.39 1.67
C GLY A 99 8.45 0.87 1.73
N GLY A 100 9.17 0.96 0.61
CA GLY A 100 10.51 0.40 0.43
C GLY A 100 11.69 1.38 0.60
N TRP A 101 11.44 2.60 1.08
CA TRP A 101 12.36 3.74 1.04
C TRP A 101 13.38 3.82 2.19
N LEU A 102 13.22 3.01 3.25
CA LEU A 102 13.96 3.19 4.50
C LEU A 102 15.48 3.04 4.34
N ARG A 103 15.94 2.13 3.48
CA ARG A 103 17.38 1.95 3.22
C ARG A 103 18.01 3.22 2.67
N GLU A 104 17.42 3.81 1.65
CA GLU A 104 17.89 5.03 0.99
C GLU A 104 17.85 6.22 1.95
N PHE A 105 16.79 6.33 2.75
CA PHE A 105 16.65 7.36 3.79
C PHE A 105 17.79 7.31 4.81
N LEU A 106 18.18 6.12 5.23
CA LEU A 106 19.22 5.93 6.25
C LEU A 106 20.64 6.11 5.71
N ALA A 107 20.86 6.19 4.39
CA ALA A 107 22.20 6.24 3.79
C ALA A 107 23.07 7.36 4.40
N ASN A 108 22.49 8.54 4.63
CA ASN A 108 23.20 9.72 5.16
C ASN A 108 22.80 10.09 6.60
N LEU A 109 22.22 9.18 7.36
CA LEU A 109 21.69 9.43 8.70
C LEU A 109 22.28 8.47 9.76
N PRO A 110 23.58 8.58 10.10
CA PRO A 110 24.24 7.64 11.02
C PRO A 110 23.59 7.61 12.41
N LEU A 111 23.12 8.74 12.91
CA LEU A 111 22.42 8.81 14.19
C LEU A 111 21.09 8.01 14.16
N HIS A 112 20.31 8.11 13.08
CA HIS A 112 19.09 7.33 12.95
C HIS A 112 19.38 5.83 12.82
N ARG A 113 20.46 5.45 12.12
CA ARG A 113 20.91 4.04 12.07
C ARG A 113 21.23 3.53 13.48
N PHE A 114 22.00 4.28 14.25
CA PHE A 114 22.28 3.93 15.64
C PHE A 114 21.00 3.79 16.47
N MET A 115 20.09 4.76 16.42
CA MET A 115 18.86 4.71 17.20
C MET A 115 17.96 3.52 16.78
N LEU A 116 17.78 3.29 15.48
CA LEU A 116 16.96 2.19 14.97
C LEU A 116 17.54 0.81 15.29
N SER A 117 18.88 0.66 15.31
CA SER A 117 19.49 -0.62 15.74
C SER A 117 19.31 -0.92 17.24
N HIS A 118 18.83 0.06 18.03
CA HIS A 118 18.65 -0.05 19.48
C HIS A 118 17.19 0.02 19.95
N ILE A 119 16.22 -0.06 19.05
CA ILE A 119 14.81 -0.26 19.40
C ILE A 119 14.46 -1.74 19.43
N SER A 120 13.26 -2.08 19.91
CA SER A 120 12.83 -3.46 20.09
C SER A 120 12.66 -4.22 18.78
N GLY A 121 12.13 -3.56 17.72
CA GLY A 121 11.97 -4.20 16.42
C GLY A 121 11.72 -3.21 15.29
N ILE A 122 12.16 -3.59 14.09
CA ILE A 122 11.85 -2.93 12.82
C ILE A 122 11.10 -3.95 11.96
N HIS A 123 9.88 -3.63 11.55
CA HIS A 123 9.00 -4.53 10.82
C HIS A 123 8.83 -4.03 9.40
N THR A 124 9.50 -4.67 8.45
CA THR A 124 9.50 -4.30 7.03
C THR A 124 8.38 -4.99 6.28
N GLU A 125 7.88 -4.40 5.19
CA GLU A 125 6.85 -5.03 4.35
C GLU A 125 7.40 -6.15 3.47
N THR A 126 8.74 -6.16 3.23
CA THR A 126 9.36 -7.02 2.24
C THR A 126 10.60 -7.70 2.80
N GLN A 127 10.84 -8.93 2.36
CA GLN A 127 12.06 -9.68 2.68
C GLN A 127 13.32 -8.98 2.12
N ARG A 128 13.20 -8.37 0.94
CA ARG A 128 14.30 -7.64 0.32
C ARG A 128 14.73 -6.45 1.17
N LEU A 129 13.78 -5.62 1.67
CA LEU A 129 14.13 -4.49 2.54
C LEU A 129 14.77 -4.96 3.85
N LYS A 130 14.26 -6.05 4.48
CA LYS A 130 14.90 -6.68 5.64
C LYS A 130 16.35 -7.01 5.32
N SER A 131 16.60 -7.78 4.27
CA SER A 131 17.95 -8.21 3.88
C SER A 131 18.88 -7.02 3.59
N GLU A 132 18.38 -5.96 2.96
CA GLU A 132 19.14 -4.74 2.69
C GLU A 132 19.54 -4.01 4.00
N LEU A 133 18.64 -3.91 4.97
CA LEU A 133 18.95 -3.28 6.28
C LEU A 133 19.96 -4.10 7.08
N GLU A 134 19.83 -5.44 7.06
CA GLU A 134 20.77 -6.36 7.69
C GLU A 134 22.17 -6.28 7.05
N MET A 135 22.24 -6.35 5.71
CA MET A 135 23.52 -6.33 4.99
C MET A 135 24.22 -4.96 5.01
N CYS A 136 23.46 -3.88 4.78
CA CYS A 136 24.06 -2.54 4.64
C CYS A 136 24.35 -1.87 5.99
N TYR A 137 23.53 -2.16 7.01
CA TYR A 137 23.60 -1.46 8.30
C TYR A 137 23.82 -2.39 9.49
N ASN A 138 23.95 -3.70 9.25
CA ASN A 138 24.14 -4.73 10.27
C ASN A 138 23.05 -4.73 11.35
N PHE A 139 21.82 -4.38 10.99
CA PHE A 139 20.69 -4.46 11.91
C PHE A 139 20.40 -5.91 12.28
N LYS A 140 20.05 -6.17 13.54
CA LYS A 140 19.75 -7.52 14.08
C LYS A 140 18.29 -7.65 14.55
N ASN A 141 17.59 -6.52 14.59
CA ASN A 141 16.23 -6.38 15.10
C ASN A 141 15.24 -6.10 13.96
N VAL A 142 15.41 -6.74 12.80
CA VAL A 142 14.54 -6.55 11.63
C VAL A 142 13.79 -7.83 11.33
N ASP A 143 12.47 -7.71 11.22
CA ASP A 143 11.57 -8.79 10.81
C ASP A 143 10.65 -8.35 9.68
N VAL A 144 10.09 -9.33 8.95
CA VAL A 144 9.10 -9.05 7.91
C VAL A 144 7.71 -9.06 8.53
N PHE A 145 7.00 -7.97 8.30
CA PHE A 145 5.59 -7.83 8.64
C PHE A 145 4.89 -7.16 7.45
N PRO A 146 4.34 -7.94 6.52
CA PRO A 146 3.75 -7.42 5.30
C PRO A 146 2.51 -6.57 5.61
N ASN A 147 2.09 -5.76 4.66
CA ASN A 147 0.80 -5.12 4.70
C ASN A 147 -0.31 -6.19 4.65
N PHE A 148 -1.44 -5.94 5.28
CA PHE A 148 -2.54 -6.91 5.42
C PHE A 148 -3.89 -6.21 5.35
N ARG A 149 -4.98 -7.00 5.26
CA ARG A 149 -6.37 -6.52 5.34
C ARG A 149 -7.21 -7.45 6.19
N PHE A 150 -8.18 -6.85 6.88
CA PHE A 150 -9.32 -7.60 7.41
C PHE A 150 -10.35 -7.80 6.29
N PHE A 151 -10.70 -9.03 5.99
CA PHE A 151 -11.71 -9.33 4.98
C PHE A 151 -12.51 -10.58 5.33
N ASP A 152 -13.79 -10.55 4.99
CA ASP A 152 -14.71 -11.69 4.98
C ASP A 152 -15.42 -11.80 3.61
N PHE A 153 -15.01 -10.94 2.66
CA PHE A 153 -15.60 -10.83 1.34
C PHE A 153 -15.43 -12.12 0.51
N GLN A 154 -16.53 -12.55 -0.11
CA GLN A 154 -16.54 -13.67 -1.05
C GLN A 154 -16.94 -13.13 -2.44
N PRO A 155 -16.02 -13.13 -3.41
CA PRO A 155 -16.35 -12.63 -4.75
C PRO A 155 -17.38 -13.50 -5.42
N SER A 156 -18.33 -12.83 -6.10
CA SER A 156 -19.35 -13.45 -6.92
C SER A 156 -19.34 -12.74 -8.28
N ARG A 157 -18.77 -13.37 -9.29
CA ARG A 157 -18.52 -12.73 -10.58
C ARG A 157 -19.66 -12.95 -11.55
N THR A 158 -20.08 -11.86 -12.19
CA THR A 158 -20.90 -11.92 -13.40
C THR A 158 -20.00 -11.93 -14.62
N GLN A 159 -20.23 -12.88 -15.52
CA GLN A 159 -19.55 -12.86 -16.83
C GLN A 159 -19.94 -11.60 -17.60
N SER A 160 -18.97 -11.02 -18.29
CA SER A 160 -19.15 -9.87 -19.16
C SER A 160 -18.49 -10.15 -20.50
N ASP A 161 -19.11 -9.72 -21.59
CA ASP A 161 -18.50 -9.78 -22.92
C ASP A 161 -17.33 -8.81 -23.06
N LYS A 162 -17.30 -7.75 -22.23
CA LYS A 162 -16.21 -6.78 -22.17
C LYS A 162 -15.19 -7.16 -21.12
N LEU A 163 -13.91 -6.86 -21.37
CA LEU A 163 -12.86 -6.85 -20.34
C LEU A 163 -12.98 -5.54 -19.55
N ARG A 164 -13.37 -5.64 -18.29
CA ARG A 164 -13.52 -4.51 -17.37
C ARG A 164 -12.22 -4.30 -16.61
N VAL A 165 -11.51 -3.25 -16.98
CA VAL A 165 -10.19 -2.93 -16.44
C VAL A 165 -10.31 -1.80 -15.42
N VAL A 166 -9.69 -1.93 -14.27
CA VAL A 166 -9.68 -0.93 -13.21
C VAL A 166 -8.27 -0.47 -12.86
N PHE A 167 -8.12 0.83 -12.64
CA PHE A 167 -7.01 1.44 -11.93
C PHE A 167 -7.53 1.95 -10.58
N MET A 168 -6.92 1.52 -9.48
CA MET A 168 -7.27 1.99 -8.14
C MET A 168 -6.02 2.36 -7.35
N ALA A 169 -5.65 3.61 -7.40
CA ALA A 169 -4.53 4.20 -6.64
C ALA A 169 -4.69 5.73 -6.61
N ARG A 170 -3.76 6.44 -5.97
CA ARG A 170 -3.67 7.90 -6.18
C ARG A 170 -3.48 8.18 -7.66
N VAL A 171 -4.38 8.98 -8.24
CA VAL A 171 -4.34 9.36 -9.65
C VAL A 171 -3.20 10.37 -9.83
N ASN A 172 -2.03 9.86 -10.24
CA ASN A 172 -0.87 10.67 -10.60
C ASN A 172 0.00 9.94 -11.64
N LYS A 173 0.83 10.69 -12.37
CA LYS A 173 1.71 10.15 -13.42
C LYS A 173 2.65 9.07 -12.91
N MET A 174 3.16 9.22 -11.69
CA MET A 174 4.07 8.24 -11.09
C MET A 174 3.40 6.89 -10.79
N LYS A 175 2.08 6.79 -10.90
CA LYS A 175 1.34 5.52 -10.82
C LYS A 175 1.07 4.89 -12.20
N GLY A 176 1.70 5.45 -13.28
CA GLY A 176 1.67 4.91 -14.63
C GLY A 176 0.42 5.30 -15.43
N LEU A 177 -0.16 6.47 -15.15
CA LEU A 177 -1.32 6.98 -15.89
C LEU A 177 -1.05 7.13 -17.37
N ASP A 178 0.16 7.57 -17.75
CA ASP A 178 0.59 7.72 -19.11
C ASP A 178 0.48 6.40 -19.90
N TRP A 179 0.95 5.30 -19.34
CA TRP A 179 0.84 3.98 -19.98
C TRP A 179 -0.61 3.50 -20.11
N ILE A 180 -1.46 3.83 -19.13
CA ILE A 180 -2.88 3.48 -19.20
C ILE A 180 -3.59 4.34 -20.27
N PHE A 181 -3.24 5.62 -20.43
CA PHE A 181 -3.81 6.44 -21.48
C PHE A 181 -3.27 6.05 -22.85
N ASN A 182 -2.02 5.61 -22.99
CA ASN A 182 -1.51 5.04 -24.24
C ASN A 182 -2.23 3.73 -24.60
N LEU A 183 -2.59 2.90 -23.61
CA LEU A 183 -3.51 1.76 -23.82
C LEU A 183 -4.88 2.26 -24.31
N ALA A 184 -5.43 3.33 -23.73
CA ALA A 184 -6.70 3.89 -24.14
C ALA A 184 -6.63 4.40 -25.60
N GLU A 185 -5.55 5.06 -25.99
CA GLU A 185 -5.31 5.47 -27.38
C GLU A 185 -5.24 4.27 -28.33
N TYR A 186 -4.52 3.21 -27.93
CA TYR A 186 -4.46 1.97 -28.71
C TYR A 186 -5.86 1.34 -28.90
N ILE A 187 -6.69 1.29 -27.84
CA ILE A 187 -8.07 0.78 -27.89
C ILE A 187 -8.89 1.57 -28.90
N ALA A 188 -8.83 2.91 -28.87
CA ALA A 188 -9.58 3.78 -29.77
C ALA A 188 -9.11 3.62 -31.23
N LEU A 189 -7.81 3.63 -31.50
CA LEU A 189 -7.25 3.48 -32.84
C LEU A 189 -7.61 2.13 -33.48
N ASN A 190 -7.75 1.08 -32.67
CA ASN A 190 -8.07 -0.27 -33.14
C ASN A 190 -9.57 -0.64 -33.02
N ARG A 191 -10.43 0.31 -32.63
CA ARG A 191 -11.89 0.14 -32.49
C ARG A 191 -12.28 -0.99 -31.55
N LEU A 192 -11.65 -1.01 -30.36
CA LEU A 192 -11.87 -2.04 -29.33
C LEU A 192 -12.75 -1.55 -28.16
N GLU A 193 -13.40 -0.39 -28.28
CA GLU A 193 -14.20 0.27 -27.23
C GLU A 193 -15.40 -0.57 -26.79
N ASP A 194 -15.90 -1.42 -27.70
CA ASP A 194 -16.98 -2.37 -27.37
C ASP A 194 -16.49 -3.61 -26.63
N LYS A 195 -15.17 -3.81 -26.51
CA LYS A 195 -14.56 -4.99 -25.90
C LYS A 195 -13.85 -4.71 -24.59
N ILE A 196 -13.41 -3.46 -24.33
CA ILE A 196 -12.67 -3.06 -23.13
C ILE A 196 -13.27 -1.79 -22.54
N THR A 197 -13.38 -1.74 -21.22
CA THR A 197 -13.69 -0.51 -20.46
C THR A 197 -12.58 -0.23 -19.47
N LEU A 198 -12.33 1.05 -19.22
CA LEU A 198 -11.31 1.51 -18.26
C LEU A 198 -12.01 2.34 -17.17
N SER A 199 -11.77 2.00 -15.90
CA SER A 199 -12.32 2.75 -14.78
C SER A 199 -11.20 3.17 -13.83
N PHE A 200 -11.26 4.41 -13.37
CA PHE A 200 -10.27 4.99 -12.48
C PHE A 200 -10.89 5.34 -11.14
N TYR A 201 -10.22 4.91 -10.05
CA TYR A 201 -10.57 5.24 -8.67
C TYR A 201 -9.35 5.78 -7.92
N GLY A 202 -9.61 6.75 -7.05
CA GLY A 202 -8.62 7.29 -6.12
C GLY A 202 -8.52 8.81 -6.15
N PRO A 203 -7.91 9.41 -5.13
CA PRO A 203 -7.76 10.86 -5.07
C PRO A 203 -6.84 11.36 -6.19
N ILE A 204 -7.27 12.38 -6.91
CA ILE A 204 -6.47 13.00 -7.96
C ILE A 204 -5.42 13.90 -7.29
N HIS A 205 -4.15 13.72 -7.69
CA HIS A 205 -3.06 14.60 -7.27
C HIS A 205 -3.20 15.96 -7.98
N ASP A 206 -3.14 17.05 -7.23
CA ASP A 206 -3.47 18.37 -7.77
C ASP A 206 -2.61 18.78 -8.99
N GLU A 207 -1.32 18.42 -8.97
CA GLU A 207 -0.38 18.71 -10.07
C GLU A 207 -0.69 17.91 -11.36
N ASP A 208 -1.39 16.79 -11.27
CA ASP A 208 -1.72 15.93 -12.40
C ASP A 208 -3.18 16.06 -12.84
N ARG A 209 -3.99 16.85 -12.14
CA ARG A 209 -5.43 16.98 -12.38
C ARG A 209 -5.75 17.40 -13.82
N GLU A 210 -5.14 18.51 -14.27
CA GLU A 210 -5.38 19.04 -15.62
C GLU A 210 -5.03 18.01 -16.70
N TYR A 211 -3.88 17.34 -16.54
CA TYR A 211 -3.47 16.26 -17.44
C TYR A 211 -4.48 15.12 -17.44
N PHE A 212 -4.86 14.62 -16.26
CA PHE A 212 -5.76 13.49 -16.13
C PHE A 212 -7.13 13.78 -16.74
N GLU A 213 -7.71 14.92 -16.44
CA GLU A 213 -9.03 15.33 -16.96
C GLU A 213 -9.00 15.54 -18.49
N ALA A 214 -7.92 16.12 -19.01
CA ALA A 214 -7.72 16.30 -20.45
C ALA A 214 -7.59 14.95 -21.19
N GLU A 215 -6.80 14.02 -20.67
CA GLU A 215 -6.65 12.69 -21.27
C GLU A 215 -7.95 11.89 -21.19
N LEU A 216 -8.60 11.85 -20.02
CA LEU A 216 -9.84 11.11 -19.80
C LEU A 216 -10.95 11.54 -20.77
N SER A 217 -11.05 12.85 -21.05
CA SER A 217 -12.07 13.40 -21.95
C SER A 217 -12.01 12.91 -23.40
N LYS A 218 -10.88 12.35 -23.82
CA LYS A 218 -10.68 11.83 -25.19
C LYS A 218 -11.33 10.47 -25.40
N TYR A 219 -11.61 9.71 -24.33
CA TYR A 219 -11.97 8.29 -24.41
C TYR A 219 -13.29 8.03 -23.69
N PRO A 220 -14.44 7.99 -24.41
CA PRO A 220 -15.78 7.78 -23.81
C PRO A 220 -15.97 6.43 -23.08
N PHE A 221 -15.10 5.44 -23.32
CA PHE A 221 -15.08 4.13 -22.67
C PHE A 221 -14.21 4.10 -21.40
N ALA A 222 -13.60 5.23 -21.04
CA ALA A 222 -12.83 5.43 -19.83
C ALA A 222 -13.58 6.39 -18.89
N GLU A 223 -13.67 6.06 -17.61
CA GLU A 223 -14.42 6.84 -16.62
C GLU A 223 -13.68 6.98 -15.30
N TYR A 224 -13.85 8.14 -14.65
CA TYR A 224 -13.39 8.37 -13.30
C TYR A 224 -14.55 8.31 -12.32
N ASN A 225 -14.47 7.40 -11.36
CA ASN A 225 -15.54 7.09 -10.41
C ASN A 225 -15.26 7.59 -8.98
N GLY A 226 -14.30 8.50 -8.82
CA GLY A 226 -14.01 9.14 -7.52
C GLY A 226 -13.20 8.27 -6.58
N VAL A 227 -13.41 8.47 -5.28
CA VAL A 227 -12.66 7.81 -4.20
C VAL A 227 -13.60 6.85 -3.47
N LEU A 228 -13.26 5.57 -3.42
CA LEU A 228 -14.02 4.56 -2.69
C LEU A 228 -13.76 4.64 -1.19
N GLN A 229 -14.82 4.46 -0.41
CA GLN A 229 -14.67 4.20 1.01
C GLN A 229 -14.15 2.77 1.23
N PRO A 230 -13.37 2.50 2.28
CA PRO A 230 -12.80 1.17 2.53
C PRO A 230 -13.85 0.03 2.56
N SER A 231 -15.06 0.32 3.02
CA SER A 231 -16.18 -0.65 3.05
C SER A 231 -16.77 -1.00 1.69
N GLU A 232 -16.52 -0.18 0.66
CA GLU A 232 -17.09 -0.33 -0.68
C GLU A 232 -16.09 -0.99 -1.64
N ILE A 233 -14.80 -1.00 -1.30
CA ILE A 233 -13.71 -1.39 -2.21
C ILE A 233 -13.95 -2.77 -2.82
N HIS A 234 -14.10 -3.80 -1.98
CA HIS A 234 -14.17 -5.18 -2.47
C HIS A 234 -15.44 -5.45 -3.27
N GLN A 235 -16.58 -4.86 -2.86
CA GLN A 235 -17.83 -4.97 -3.61
C GLN A 235 -17.71 -4.31 -4.98
N THR A 236 -17.12 -3.11 -5.04
CA THR A 236 -16.92 -2.39 -6.31
C THR A 236 -15.92 -3.12 -7.20
N LEU A 237 -14.78 -3.56 -6.64
CA LEU A 237 -13.77 -4.29 -7.40
C LEU A 237 -14.29 -5.62 -7.96
N ASN A 238 -15.28 -6.24 -7.32
CA ASN A 238 -15.89 -7.48 -7.80
C ASN A 238 -16.50 -7.36 -9.21
N ASP A 239 -16.83 -6.15 -9.65
CA ASP A 239 -17.37 -5.88 -10.98
C ASP A 239 -16.31 -5.77 -12.08
N TYR A 240 -15.03 -5.86 -11.74
CA TYR A 240 -13.91 -5.75 -12.67
C TYR A 240 -13.21 -7.09 -12.90
N ASP A 241 -12.49 -7.20 -14.01
CA ASP A 241 -11.83 -8.42 -14.45
C ASP A 241 -10.32 -8.37 -14.27
N LEU A 242 -9.73 -7.18 -14.32
CA LEU A 242 -8.29 -6.94 -14.31
C LEU A 242 -7.97 -5.59 -13.65
N MET A 243 -6.93 -5.55 -12.80
CA MET A 243 -6.39 -4.29 -12.28
C MET A 243 -5.06 -3.96 -12.92
N LEU A 244 -4.87 -2.68 -13.31
CA LEU A 244 -3.60 -2.16 -13.79
C LEU A 244 -2.97 -1.26 -12.73
N LEU A 245 -1.70 -1.49 -12.41
CA LEU A 245 -0.88 -0.62 -11.60
C LEU A 245 0.55 -0.55 -12.14
N PRO A 246 0.76 0.05 -13.33
CA PRO A 246 2.08 0.15 -13.97
C PRO A 246 2.91 1.29 -13.35
N THR A 247 3.15 1.20 -12.05
CA THR A 247 3.80 2.27 -11.26
C THR A 247 5.22 2.56 -11.72
N HIS A 248 5.60 3.85 -11.76
CA HIS A 248 6.96 4.35 -11.97
C HIS A 248 7.71 4.60 -10.64
N TYR A 249 7.11 4.28 -9.49
CA TYR A 249 7.81 4.29 -8.20
C TYR A 249 8.64 3.03 -8.03
N TYR A 250 9.94 3.13 -8.26
CA TYR A 250 10.84 1.96 -8.13
C TYR A 250 10.88 1.39 -6.69
N THR A 251 10.79 2.24 -5.68
CA THR A 251 10.81 1.85 -4.26
C THR A 251 9.41 1.71 -3.66
N GLU A 252 8.42 1.39 -4.48
CA GLU A 252 7.08 1.05 -3.98
C GLU A 252 7.20 -0.11 -2.97
N GLY A 253 6.42 -0.05 -1.88
CA GLY A 253 6.28 -1.16 -0.96
C GLY A 253 5.29 -2.19 -1.48
N LEU A 254 4.38 -2.63 -0.61
CA LEU A 254 3.20 -3.39 -1.01
C LEU A 254 2.00 -2.45 -1.17
N PRO A 255 1.58 -2.12 -2.40
CA PRO A 255 0.39 -1.31 -2.63
C PRO A 255 -0.86 -2.00 -2.07
N GLY A 256 -1.61 -1.29 -1.23
CA GLY A 256 -2.86 -1.82 -0.65
C GLY A 256 -3.88 -2.23 -1.69
N SER A 257 -3.93 -1.54 -2.83
CA SER A 257 -4.82 -1.86 -3.94
C SER A 257 -4.58 -3.24 -4.55
N ILE A 258 -3.33 -3.75 -4.53
CA ILE A 258 -3.04 -5.13 -4.97
C ILE A 258 -3.68 -6.15 -4.02
N ILE A 259 -3.60 -5.89 -2.70
CA ILE A 259 -4.26 -6.76 -1.71
C ILE A 259 -5.77 -6.73 -1.93
N ASP A 260 -6.33 -5.54 -2.12
CA ASP A 260 -7.77 -5.35 -2.35
C ASP A 260 -8.23 -6.04 -3.66
N ALA A 261 -7.40 -6.01 -4.71
CA ALA A 261 -7.63 -6.76 -5.94
C ALA A 261 -7.68 -8.27 -5.68
N TYR A 262 -6.69 -8.82 -4.97
CA TYR A 262 -6.67 -10.26 -4.65
C TYR A 262 -7.83 -10.69 -3.76
N ILE A 263 -8.25 -9.88 -2.80
CA ILE A 263 -9.45 -10.16 -1.98
C ILE A 263 -10.69 -10.26 -2.88
N SER A 264 -10.78 -9.41 -3.91
CA SER A 264 -11.85 -9.42 -4.90
C SER A 264 -11.62 -10.45 -6.01
N GLY A 265 -10.54 -11.25 -5.95
CA GLY A 265 -10.18 -12.25 -6.95
C GLY A 265 -9.80 -11.66 -8.31
N ILE A 266 -9.27 -10.43 -8.37
CA ILE A 266 -8.84 -9.76 -9.60
C ILE A 266 -7.34 -9.91 -9.76
N PRO A 267 -6.83 -10.46 -10.90
CA PRO A 267 -5.42 -10.43 -11.22
C PRO A 267 -4.94 -9.00 -11.52
N VAL A 268 -3.62 -8.81 -11.41
CA VAL A 268 -3.00 -7.50 -11.61
C VAL A 268 -1.98 -7.53 -12.74
N ILE A 269 -1.84 -6.44 -13.50
CA ILE A 269 -0.66 -6.19 -14.33
C ILE A 269 0.11 -5.02 -13.72
N VAL A 270 1.37 -5.26 -13.40
CA VAL A 270 2.22 -4.32 -12.67
C VAL A 270 3.59 -4.22 -13.32
N THR A 271 4.27 -3.10 -13.14
CA THR A 271 5.69 -2.98 -13.50
C THR A 271 6.59 -3.75 -12.53
N GLU A 272 7.79 -4.14 -12.96
CA GLU A 272 8.81 -4.77 -12.14
C GLU A 272 9.51 -3.74 -11.23
N TRP A 273 8.76 -3.14 -10.28
CA TRP A 273 9.39 -2.32 -9.26
C TRP A 273 10.23 -3.19 -8.31
N LYS A 274 11.04 -2.56 -7.48
CA LYS A 274 12.04 -3.21 -6.59
C LYS A 274 11.52 -4.46 -5.85
N HIS A 275 10.26 -4.48 -5.46
CA HIS A 275 9.65 -5.53 -4.62
C HIS A 275 8.51 -6.31 -5.29
N ALA A 276 8.22 -6.06 -6.57
CA ALA A 276 7.06 -6.63 -7.28
C ALA A 276 6.95 -8.14 -7.16
N ARG A 277 8.08 -8.85 -7.32
CA ARG A 277 8.13 -10.33 -7.28
C ARG A 277 7.87 -10.96 -5.92
N GLU A 278 7.85 -10.17 -4.84
CA GLU A 278 7.42 -10.67 -3.52
C GLU A 278 5.89 -10.75 -3.40
N PHE A 279 5.17 -10.04 -4.25
CA PHE A 279 3.71 -9.87 -4.13
C PHE A 279 2.92 -10.41 -5.32
N VAL A 280 3.54 -10.45 -6.50
CA VAL A 280 2.91 -10.93 -7.72
C VAL A 280 3.65 -12.16 -8.23
N ASP A 281 2.97 -13.30 -8.23
CA ASP A 281 3.46 -14.52 -8.85
C ASP A 281 3.11 -14.46 -10.33
N ASN A 282 4.13 -14.15 -11.15
CA ASN A 282 3.97 -13.90 -12.58
C ASN A 282 3.34 -15.10 -13.32
N GLY A 283 2.26 -14.86 -14.06
CA GLY A 283 1.50 -15.89 -14.76
C GLY A 283 0.57 -16.73 -13.85
N ILE A 284 0.46 -16.42 -12.54
CA ILE A 284 -0.41 -17.13 -11.59
C ILE A 284 -1.49 -16.20 -11.03
N CYS A 285 -1.12 -15.05 -10.48
CA CYS A 285 -2.08 -14.07 -9.94
C CYS A 285 -2.01 -12.72 -10.65
N GLY A 286 -1.30 -12.63 -11.76
CA GLY A 286 -1.11 -11.43 -12.55
C GLY A 286 0.14 -11.50 -13.41
N TYR A 287 0.50 -10.38 -14.03
CA TYR A 287 1.71 -10.24 -14.82
C TYR A 287 2.60 -9.12 -14.30
N ILE A 288 3.91 -9.35 -14.39
CA ILE A 288 4.95 -8.37 -14.10
C ILE A 288 5.60 -8.01 -15.43
N ILE A 289 5.44 -6.76 -15.84
CA ILE A 289 6.03 -6.21 -17.06
C ILE A 289 7.31 -5.42 -16.75
N PRO A 290 8.22 -5.16 -17.71
CA PRO A 290 9.43 -4.39 -17.48
C PRO A 290 9.14 -3.03 -16.84
N PHE A 291 9.99 -2.63 -15.89
CA PHE A 291 9.85 -1.34 -15.19
C PHE A 291 10.10 -0.15 -16.15
N GLU A 292 11.07 -0.30 -17.05
CA GLU A 292 11.36 0.67 -18.09
C GLU A 292 10.90 0.12 -19.44
N ASN A 293 10.27 0.95 -20.26
CA ASN A 293 9.78 0.59 -21.60
C ASN A 293 8.81 -0.60 -21.64
N GLY A 294 8.13 -0.91 -20.53
CA GLY A 294 7.18 -2.03 -20.43
C GLY A 294 5.78 -1.76 -20.99
N GLU A 295 5.52 -0.55 -21.49
CA GLU A 295 4.21 -0.16 -22.04
C GLU A 295 3.73 -1.06 -23.19
N PRO A 296 4.56 -1.42 -24.20
CA PRO A 296 4.12 -2.35 -25.25
C PRO A 296 3.67 -3.71 -24.69
N GLU A 297 4.38 -4.21 -23.67
CA GLU A 297 4.02 -5.46 -23.01
C GLU A 297 2.73 -5.31 -22.18
N LEU A 298 2.49 -4.15 -21.55
CA LEU A 298 1.23 -3.85 -20.90
C LEU A 298 0.06 -4.01 -21.88
N ILE A 299 0.16 -3.40 -23.05
CA ILE A 299 -0.86 -3.46 -24.09
C ILE A 299 -1.05 -4.91 -24.56
N GLU A 300 0.05 -5.62 -24.86
CA GLU A 300 0.03 -7.02 -25.30
C GLU A 300 -0.68 -7.91 -24.28
N GLN A 301 -0.36 -7.81 -22.98
CA GLN A 301 -0.98 -8.61 -21.92
C GLN A 301 -2.47 -8.31 -21.78
N VAL A 302 -2.88 -7.05 -21.84
CA VAL A 302 -4.30 -6.68 -21.79
C VAL A 302 -5.07 -7.26 -22.98
N LEU A 303 -4.53 -7.16 -24.20
CA LEU A 303 -5.16 -7.72 -25.41
C LEU A 303 -5.20 -9.25 -25.37
N MET A 304 -4.16 -9.88 -24.88
CA MET A 304 -4.12 -11.32 -24.69
C MET A 304 -5.23 -11.79 -23.76
N LEU A 305 -5.41 -11.11 -22.60
CA LEU A 305 -6.47 -11.44 -21.63
C LEU A 305 -7.87 -11.10 -22.15
N MET A 306 -8.02 -10.07 -22.97
CA MET A 306 -9.28 -9.78 -23.66
C MET A 306 -9.72 -10.94 -24.56
N ASN A 307 -8.77 -11.54 -25.28
CA ASN A 307 -9.04 -12.61 -26.26
C ASN A 307 -9.04 -14.02 -25.65
N ASN A 308 -8.42 -14.23 -24.46
CA ASN A 308 -8.24 -15.54 -23.82
C ASN A 308 -8.86 -15.53 -22.42
N ARG A 309 -10.19 -15.72 -22.38
CA ARG A 309 -10.95 -15.68 -21.12
C ARG A 309 -10.61 -16.83 -20.17
N ASP A 310 -10.17 -17.97 -20.68
CA ASP A 310 -9.73 -19.11 -19.86
C ASP A 310 -8.46 -18.74 -19.07
N VAL A 311 -7.48 -18.12 -19.73
CA VAL A 311 -6.26 -17.64 -19.05
C VAL A 311 -6.59 -16.59 -17.99
N LEU A 312 -7.51 -15.65 -18.31
CA LEU A 312 -7.98 -14.67 -17.33
C LEU A 312 -8.62 -15.34 -16.11
N GLN A 313 -9.43 -16.38 -16.32
CA GLN A 313 -10.06 -17.13 -15.23
C GLN A 313 -9.03 -17.88 -14.37
N GLU A 314 -8.00 -18.47 -14.97
CA GLU A 314 -6.90 -19.10 -14.23
C GLU A 314 -6.17 -18.09 -13.34
N LEU A 315 -5.86 -16.89 -13.87
CA LEU A 315 -5.27 -15.80 -13.08
C LEU A 315 -6.19 -15.31 -11.95
N GLN A 316 -7.49 -15.28 -12.18
CA GLN A 316 -8.49 -14.90 -11.16
C GLN A 316 -8.53 -15.92 -10.01
N ILE A 317 -8.43 -17.20 -10.31
CA ILE A 317 -8.31 -18.27 -9.31
C ILE A 317 -7.00 -18.10 -8.51
N GLY A 318 -5.89 -17.83 -9.20
CA GLY A 318 -4.59 -17.58 -8.58
C GLY A 318 -4.62 -16.33 -7.67
N ALA A 319 -5.23 -15.25 -8.12
CA ALA A 319 -5.40 -14.02 -7.34
C ALA A 319 -6.21 -14.28 -6.06
N LEU A 320 -7.32 -15.02 -6.19
CA LEU A 320 -8.15 -15.39 -5.04
C LEU A 320 -7.41 -16.30 -4.04
N ALA A 321 -6.58 -17.20 -4.51
CA ALA A 321 -5.75 -18.03 -3.65
C ALA A 321 -4.68 -17.20 -2.93
N LYS A 322 -4.07 -16.23 -3.63
CA LYS A 322 -3.03 -15.35 -3.09
C LYS A 322 -3.51 -14.47 -1.93
N ARG A 323 -4.79 -14.10 -1.85
CA ARG A 323 -5.34 -13.23 -0.79
C ARG A 323 -5.06 -13.74 0.62
N GLN A 324 -4.93 -15.05 0.83
CA GLN A 324 -4.71 -15.64 2.15
C GLN A 324 -3.37 -15.22 2.78
N VAL A 325 -2.38 -14.91 1.94
CA VAL A 325 -1.07 -14.40 2.39
C VAL A 325 -1.21 -13.03 3.08
N PHE A 326 -2.28 -12.30 2.78
CA PHE A 326 -2.54 -10.94 3.28
C PHE A 326 -3.64 -10.89 4.35
N ALA A 327 -4.01 -12.04 4.92
CA ALA A 327 -4.88 -12.09 6.09
C ALA A 327 -4.17 -11.47 7.32
N PRO A 328 -4.92 -10.97 8.32
CA PRO A 328 -4.32 -10.36 9.50
C PRO A 328 -3.37 -11.33 10.20
N PRO A 329 -2.08 -10.95 10.40
CA PRO A 329 -1.13 -11.74 11.19
C PRO A 329 -1.37 -11.54 12.69
N THR A 330 -0.65 -12.27 13.55
CA THR A 330 -0.58 -12.01 14.99
C THR A 330 0.51 -10.99 15.30
N ILE A 331 0.35 -10.20 16.37
CA ILE A 331 1.33 -9.21 16.85
C ILE A 331 1.71 -9.39 18.32
N ASP A 332 1.51 -10.57 18.90
CA ASP A 332 1.85 -10.90 20.28
C ASP A 332 3.34 -10.73 20.62
N PHE A 333 4.22 -10.84 19.61
CA PHE A 333 5.67 -10.63 19.72
C PHE A 333 6.08 -9.23 20.21
N ILE A 334 5.21 -8.22 20.11
CA ILE A 334 5.52 -6.85 20.58
C ILE A 334 5.59 -6.73 22.10
N LEU A 335 5.14 -7.73 22.84
CA LEU A 335 5.19 -7.75 24.31
C LEU A 335 6.48 -8.40 24.86
N ASN A 336 7.22 -9.10 23.99
CA ASN A 336 8.49 -9.75 24.30
C ASN A 336 9.66 -8.79 24.05
#